data_e9c63d870d92511744f614273c03e388
#
_entry.id   e9c63d870d92511744f614273c03e388
#
_cell.length_a   1.000
_cell.length_b   1.000
_cell.length_c   1.000
_cell.angle_alpha   90.00
_cell.angle_beta   90.00
_cell.angle_gamma   90.00
#
_symmetry.space_group_name_H-M   'P 1'
#
loop_
_entity.id
_entity.type
_entity.pdbx_description
1 polymer ?
#
loop_
_entity_poly.entity_id
_entity_poly.type
_entity_poly.pdbx_seq_one_letter_code
_entity_poly.pdbx_strand_id
1 'polypeptide(L)'
;MNTLADTQISIWRHRPFMILFSSAFFVAFSAQLYNLALPLLVYELTQSSEMMGWMRAVEFLPNLLLALFIGVWVDRVNKKRWSQAMLLGQFAVVLASYTAVEWLAQPLWVLFPAAFLMMACNYGYHNARIAMMKNTLSHGIQNTATARMSSLNSFMETVGPVLSGALMLLSALHDIFLAVGLLLMLAYWQLQRLEITSTPPRHHDSVWASLKQGWQVLRAERNMSTITLAVMLINTTGAVFWIQALFFAKSELNLNSVEVSYLVAASGIGGLIGSFSADKVRRNIGLGPLLILSIALEAVGFLIPLITPSVVTLTIAFCWISAIGLYSSICIWSYRQEAFEEQHLGRVAGITGSLFKLFMPFGLAGSGYLVTHIGLTNLFVLCFCLQLTTAFALWCSRVRHIR
;
A
#
# COMPACT_ATOMS: atom_id res chain seq x y z
N MET A 1 -16.27 -17.68 -33.83
CA MET A 1 -15.31 -18.78 -33.89
C MET A 1 -13.85 -18.40 -33.48
N ASN A 2 -13.62 -17.19 -32.97
CA ASN A 2 -12.26 -16.75 -32.58
C ASN A 2 -11.94 -16.79 -31.06
N THR A 3 -12.84 -17.29 -30.24
CA THR A 3 -12.70 -17.23 -28.77
C THR A 3 -11.88 -18.40 -28.19
N LEU A 4 -11.67 -19.49 -28.93
CA LEU A 4 -10.91 -20.66 -28.45
C LEU A 4 -9.40 -20.60 -28.78
N ALA A 5 -9.00 -19.79 -29.75
CA ALA A 5 -7.59 -19.65 -30.15
C ALA A 5 -6.77 -18.77 -29.18
N ASP A 6 -7.41 -17.81 -28.51
CA ASP A 6 -6.74 -16.88 -27.57
C ASP A 6 -6.33 -17.53 -26.23
N THR A 7 -6.93 -18.66 -25.86
CA THR A 7 -6.66 -19.34 -24.57
C THR A 7 -5.36 -20.12 -24.55
N GLN A 8 -4.73 -20.38 -25.70
CA GLN A 8 -3.46 -21.13 -25.79
C GLN A 8 -2.20 -20.25 -25.82
N ILE A 9 -2.36 -18.93 -26.02
CA ILE A 9 -1.19 -18.01 -26.04
C ILE A 9 -0.89 -17.58 -24.61
N SER A 10 0.32 -17.85 -24.13
CA SER A 10 0.78 -17.35 -22.83
C SER A 10 0.58 -15.84 -22.74
N ILE A 11 -0.03 -15.34 -21.66
CA ILE A 11 -0.27 -13.91 -21.42
C ILE A 11 0.98 -13.06 -21.58
N TRP A 12 2.15 -13.64 -21.34
CA TRP A 12 3.46 -12.99 -21.49
C TRP A 12 3.84 -12.69 -22.94
N ARG A 13 3.13 -13.22 -23.93
CA ARG A 13 3.29 -12.90 -25.34
C ARG A 13 2.37 -11.79 -25.82
N HIS A 14 1.40 -11.37 -24.99
CA HIS A 14 0.51 -10.26 -25.30
C HIS A 14 1.25 -8.92 -25.08
N ARG A 15 1.66 -8.28 -26.17
CA ARG A 15 2.41 -6.99 -26.14
C ARG A 15 1.74 -5.93 -25.27
N PRO A 16 0.40 -5.67 -25.35
CA PRO A 16 -0.24 -4.68 -24.48
C PRO A 16 -0.12 -5.01 -22.99
N PHE A 17 -0.28 -6.30 -22.62
CA PHE A 17 -0.12 -6.74 -21.23
C PHE A 17 1.31 -6.52 -20.74
N MET A 18 2.31 -6.89 -21.54
CA MET A 18 3.73 -6.73 -21.15
C MET A 18 4.11 -5.26 -20.94
N ILE A 19 3.57 -4.34 -21.77
CA ILE A 19 3.79 -2.90 -21.61
C ILE A 19 3.17 -2.42 -20.30
N LEU A 20 1.92 -2.79 -20.01
CA LEU A 20 1.24 -2.41 -18.78
C LEU A 20 1.89 -3.02 -17.54
N PHE A 21 2.35 -4.28 -17.64
CA PHE A 21 3.01 -4.99 -16.54
C PHE A 21 4.38 -4.39 -16.22
N SER A 22 5.21 -4.13 -17.24
CA SER A 22 6.53 -3.52 -17.04
C SER A 22 6.44 -2.08 -16.54
N SER A 23 5.51 -1.28 -17.06
CA SER A 23 5.24 0.06 -16.55
C SER A 23 4.80 0.00 -15.08
N ALA A 24 3.91 -0.94 -14.73
CA ALA A 24 3.46 -1.15 -13.34
C ALA A 24 4.60 -1.58 -12.41
N PHE A 25 5.51 -2.42 -12.89
CA PHE A 25 6.69 -2.84 -12.14
C PHE A 25 7.56 -1.64 -11.77
N PHE A 26 7.91 -0.79 -12.73
CA PHE A 26 8.72 0.39 -12.47
C PHE A 26 8.05 1.38 -11.53
N VAL A 27 6.74 1.61 -11.68
CA VAL A 27 5.98 2.49 -10.77
C VAL A 27 5.89 1.90 -9.37
N ALA A 28 5.63 0.60 -9.24
CA ALA A 28 5.55 -0.04 -7.93
C ALA A 28 6.90 -0.02 -7.21
N PHE A 29 8.00 -0.24 -7.94
CA PHE A 29 9.33 -0.18 -7.37
C PHE A 29 9.71 1.26 -6.98
N SER A 30 9.41 2.25 -7.82
CA SER A 30 9.63 3.66 -7.49
C SER A 30 8.87 4.08 -6.22
N ALA A 31 7.63 3.59 -6.06
CA ALA A 31 6.82 3.85 -4.88
C ALA A 31 7.44 3.23 -3.60
N GLN A 32 7.99 2.03 -3.67
CA GLN A 32 8.67 1.41 -2.52
C GLN A 32 9.90 2.21 -2.09
N LEU A 33 10.72 2.65 -3.04
CA LEU A 33 11.88 3.51 -2.76
C LEU A 33 11.45 4.83 -2.10
N TYR A 34 10.47 5.50 -2.69
CA TYR A 34 9.97 6.77 -2.18
C TYR A 34 9.37 6.65 -0.77
N ASN A 35 8.55 5.61 -0.55
CA ASN A 35 7.88 5.35 0.73
C ASN A 35 8.86 5.10 1.88
N LEU A 36 10.05 4.58 1.59
CA LEU A 36 11.09 4.36 2.60
C LEU A 36 11.99 5.59 2.75
N ALA A 37 12.41 6.20 1.63
CA ALA A 37 13.36 7.31 1.66
C ALA A 37 12.77 8.59 2.29
N LEU A 38 11.51 8.92 1.96
CA LEU A 38 10.91 10.18 2.40
C LEU A 38 10.83 10.33 3.93
N PRO A 39 10.31 9.38 4.70
CA PRO A 39 10.27 9.51 6.15
C PRO A 39 11.65 9.59 6.80
N LEU A 40 12.62 8.82 6.29
CA LEU A 40 13.99 8.84 6.79
C LEU A 40 14.68 10.19 6.51
N LEU A 41 14.43 10.75 5.32
CA LEU A 41 14.92 12.09 4.97
C LEU A 41 14.30 13.16 5.85
N VAL A 42 12.99 13.10 6.12
CA VAL A 42 12.32 14.03 7.04
C VAL A 42 12.90 13.93 8.44
N TYR A 43 13.21 12.71 8.89
CA TYR A 43 13.92 12.53 10.17
C TYR A 43 15.32 13.18 10.14
N GLU A 44 16.11 12.96 9.10
CA GLU A 44 17.46 13.56 8.99
C GLU A 44 17.42 15.09 9.02
N LEU A 45 16.39 15.69 8.41
CA LEU A 45 16.19 17.15 8.36
C LEU A 45 15.66 17.74 9.67
N THR A 46 14.91 16.98 10.47
CA THR A 46 14.14 17.55 11.60
C THR A 46 14.43 16.92 12.95
N GLN A 47 14.96 15.70 12.98
CA GLN A 47 15.11 14.85 14.17
C GLN A 47 13.81 14.70 14.98
N SER A 48 12.64 14.76 14.29
CA SER A 48 11.31 14.83 14.91
C SER A 48 10.40 13.70 14.45
N SER A 49 9.90 12.93 15.44
CA SER A 49 8.85 11.91 15.19
C SER A 49 7.55 12.56 14.73
N GLU A 50 7.28 13.77 15.20
CA GLU A 50 6.08 14.53 14.85
C GLU A 50 6.09 14.90 13.36
N MET A 51 7.21 15.42 12.85
CA MET A 51 7.35 15.74 11.42
C MET A 51 7.28 14.49 10.54
N MET A 52 7.84 13.36 10.97
CA MET A 52 7.69 12.08 10.28
C MET A 52 6.23 11.64 10.22
N GLY A 53 5.51 11.75 11.35
CA GLY A 53 4.08 11.41 11.43
C GLY A 53 3.22 12.30 10.54
N TRP A 54 3.41 13.62 10.58
CA TRP A 54 2.71 14.58 9.71
C TRP A 54 3.00 14.33 8.24
N MET A 55 4.26 14.09 7.86
CA MET A 55 4.63 13.80 6.47
C MET A 55 3.88 12.57 5.94
N ARG A 56 3.86 11.48 6.70
CA ARG A 56 3.10 10.27 6.34
C ARG A 56 1.60 10.52 6.30
N ALA A 57 1.06 11.32 7.22
CA ALA A 57 -0.35 11.70 7.20
C ALA A 57 -0.72 12.44 5.92
N VAL A 58 0.07 13.43 5.52
CA VAL A 58 -0.14 14.22 4.30
C VAL A 58 -0.01 13.33 3.06
N GLU A 59 0.92 12.40 3.02
CA GLU A 59 1.06 11.43 1.93
C GLU A 59 -0.19 10.54 1.78
N PHE A 60 -0.83 10.11 2.87
CA PHE A 60 -2.05 9.31 2.79
C PHE A 60 -3.33 10.11 2.54
N LEU A 61 -3.31 11.43 2.75
CA LEU A 61 -4.47 12.30 2.63
C LEU A 61 -5.16 12.26 1.25
N PRO A 62 -4.44 12.17 0.11
CA PRO A 62 -5.08 12.02 -1.20
C PRO A 62 -5.98 10.80 -1.33
N ASN A 63 -5.67 9.70 -0.66
CA ASN A 63 -6.53 8.51 -0.65
C ASN A 63 -7.91 8.80 -0.02
N LEU A 64 -7.95 9.69 0.95
CA LEU A 64 -9.20 10.11 1.60
C LEU A 64 -9.96 11.14 0.76
N LEU A 65 -9.26 12.17 0.29
CA LEU A 65 -9.86 13.34 -0.34
C LEU A 65 -10.17 13.15 -1.82
N LEU A 66 -9.29 12.45 -2.55
CA LEU A 66 -9.33 12.40 -4.01
C LEU A 66 -9.79 11.07 -4.60
N ALA A 67 -9.92 10.02 -3.79
CA ALA A 67 -10.24 8.68 -4.29
C ALA A 67 -11.52 8.65 -5.15
N LEU A 68 -12.56 9.35 -4.73
CA LEU A 68 -13.83 9.42 -5.44
C LEU A 68 -13.73 10.26 -6.72
N PHE A 69 -13.04 11.39 -6.64
CA PHE A 69 -12.92 12.33 -7.77
C PHE A 69 -12.02 11.77 -8.87
N ILE A 70 -10.92 11.14 -8.53
CA ILE A 70 -9.98 10.57 -9.50
C ILE A 70 -10.64 9.46 -10.32
N GLY A 71 -11.44 8.58 -9.69
CA GLY A 71 -12.18 7.53 -10.40
C GLY A 71 -13.09 8.10 -11.50
N VAL A 72 -13.89 9.12 -11.14
CA VAL A 72 -14.78 9.81 -12.09
C VAL A 72 -14.02 10.48 -13.22
N TRP A 73 -12.91 11.11 -12.89
CA TRP A 73 -12.11 11.86 -13.87
C TRP A 73 -11.43 10.92 -14.86
N VAL A 74 -10.85 9.82 -14.38
CA VAL A 74 -10.23 8.80 -15.22
C VAL A 74 -11.20 8.22 -16.25
N ASP A 75 -12.47 8.07 -15.91
CA ASP A 75 -13.48 7.55 -16.84
C ASP A 75 -13.74 8.49 -18.02
N ARG A 76 -13.57 9.80 -17.82
CA ARG A 76 -13.88 10.86 -18.80
C ARG A 76 -12.72 11.24 -19.71
N VAL A 77 -11.50 10.85 -19.39
CA VAL A 77 -10.29 11.26 -20.13
C VAL A 77 -9.66 10.10 -20.90
N ASN A 78 -8.74 10.45 -21.82
CA ASN A 78 -7.93 9.43 -22.46
C ASN A 78 -6.96 8.81 -21.43
N LYS A 79 -7.20 7.55 -21.10
CA LYS A 79 -6.51 6.82 -20.01
C LYS A 79 -5.00 6.79 -20.19
N LYS A 80 -4.51 6.66 -21.45
CA LYS A 80 -3.07 6.67 -21.74
C LYS A 80 -2.45 8.04 -21.47
N ARG A 81 -3.05 9.11 -22.03
CA ARG A 81 -2.57 10.49 -21.82
C ARG A 81 -2.63 10.87 -20.34
N TRP A 82 -3.70 10.49 -19.65
CA TRP A 82 -3.82 10.70 -18.22
C TRP A 82 -2.71 9.98 -17.43
N SER A 83 -2.47 8.69 -17.69
CA SER A 83 -1.40 7.94 -17.05
C SER A 83 -0.03 8.55 -17.32
N GLN A 84 0.21 9.01 -18.55
CA GLN A 84 1.46 9.71 -18.92
C GLN A 84 1.61 11.03 -18.15
N ALA A 85 0.54 11.83 -18.04
CA ALA A 85 0.55 13.05 -17.25
C ALA A 85 0.82 12.78 -15.76
N MET A 86 0.25 11.70 -15.20
CA MET A 86 0.50 11.30 -13.81
C MET A 86 1.95 10.88 -13.60
N LEU A 87 2.56 10.16 -14.53
CA LEU A 87 3.97 9.77 -14.45
C LEU A 87 4.91 10.97 -14.55
N LEU A 88 4.62 11.90 -15.46
CA LEU A 88 5.38 13.16 -15.56
C LEU A 88 5.20 14.04 -14.34
N GLY A 89 3.99 14.08 -13.78
CA GLY A 89 3.71 14.76 -12.51
C GLY A 89 4.54 14.20 -11.37
N GLN A 90 4.57 12.87 -11.21
CA GLN A 90 5.42 12.21 -10.21
C GLN A 90 6.91 12.51 -10.44
N PHE A 91 7.38 12.46 -11.69
CA PHE A 91 8.76 12.81 -12.02
C PHE A 91 9.10 14.25 -11.63
N ALA A 92 8.23 15.21 -11.98
CA ALA A 92 8.43 16.62 -11.62
C ALA A 92 8.44 16.83 -10.10
N VAL A 93 7.56 16.14 -9.36
CA VAL A 93 7.51 16.16 -7.90
C VAL A 93 8.81 15.64 -7.29
N VAL A 94 9.31 14.53 -7.79
CA VAL A 94 10.56 13.93 -7.29
C VAL A 94 11.76 14.82 -7.60
N LEU A 95 11.82 15.42 -8.78
CA LEU A 95 12.87 16.37 -9.14
C LEU A 95 12.82 17.62 -8.27
N ALA A 96 11.61 18.15 -8.02
CA ALA A 96 11.41 19.30 -7.13
C ALA A 96 11.82 18.95 -5.68
N SER A 97 11.55 17.73 -5.22
CA SER A 97 11.97 17.25 -3.90
C SER A 97 13.50 17.15 -3.79
N TYR A 98 14.15 16.60 -4.82
CA TYR A 98 15.61 16.51 -4.88
C TYR A 98 16.25 17.91 -4.85
N THR A 99 15.82 18.80 -5.75
CA THR A 99 16.37 20.16 -5.82
C THR A 99 16.08 20.98 -4.55
N ALA A 100 14.95 20.75 -3.91
CA ALA A 100 14.62 21.42 -2.65
C ALA A 100 15.59 21.03 -1.52
N VAL A 101 15.93 19.75 -1.43
CA VAL A 101 16.88 19.26 -0.40
C VAL A 101 18.29 19.79 -0.64
N GLU A 102 18.72 19.88 -1.92
CA GLU A 102 20.06 20.36 -2.27
C GLU A 102 20.23 21.89 -2.08
N TRP A 103 19.20 22.67 -2.42
CA TRP A 103 19.38 24.11 -2.59
C TRP A 103 18.56 24.98 -1.65
N LEU A 104 17.56 24.45 -0.95
CA LEU A 104 16.72 25.24 -0.05
C LEU A 104 17.13 25.10 1.41
N ALA A 105 17.17 26.20 2.13
CA ALA A 105 17.37 26.18 3.58
C ALA A 105 16.22 25.52 4.37
N GLN A 106 15.02 25.50 3.79
CA GLN A 106 13.83 24.90 4.40
C GLN A 106 13.09 24.00 3.39
N PRO A 107 13.62 22.82 3.07
CA PRO A 107 13.06 21.93 2.05
C PRO A 107 11.68 21.38 2.39
N LEU A 108 11.28 21.35 3.67
CA LEU A 108 9.98 20.83 4.12
C LEU A 108 8.80 21.52 3.44
N TRP A 109 8.88 22.84 3.14
CA TRP A 109 7.83 23.55 2.43
C TRP A 109 7.53 22.99 1.04
N VAL A 110 8.51 22.32 0.43
CA VAL A 110 8.35 21.62 -0.86
C VAL A 110 8.00 20.16 -0.64
N LEU A 111 8.63 19.49 0.34
CA LEU A 111 8.46 18.06 0.58
C LEU A 111 7.01 17.70 0.99
N PHE A 112 6.34 18.52 1.80
CA PHE A 112 4.94 18.27 2.20
C PHE A 112 3.96 18.29 1.02
N PRO A 113 3.89 19.37 0.21
CA PRO A 113 3.07 19.34 -1.01
C PRO A 113 3.49 18.25 -1.99
N ALA A 114 4.79 17.98 -2.10
CA ALA A 114 5.32 16.93 -2.95
C ALA A 114 4.80 15.54 -2.53
N ALA A 115 4.78 15.23 -1.24
CA ALA A 115 4.24 13.97 -0.71
C ALA A 115 2.75 13.79 -1.08
N PHE A 116 1.96 14.84 -0.92
CA PHE A 116 0.55 14.85 -1.33
C PHE A 116 0.38 14.61 -2.83
N LEU A 117 1.10 15.37 -3.65
CA LEU A 117 1.02 15.28 -5.11
C LEU A 117 1.54 13.94 -5.65
N MET A 118 2.61 13.41 -5.05
CA MET A 118 3.15 12.09 -5.40
C MET A 118 2.10 11.00 -5.26
N MET A 119 1.42 10.94 -4.12
CA MET A 119 0.36 9.97 -3.86
C MET A 119 -0.87 10.21 -4.75
N ALA A 120 -1.28 11.47 -4.96
CA ALA A 120 -2.39 11.82 -5.84
C ALA A 120 -2.14 11.35 -7.28
N CYS A 121 -0.95 11.60 -7.81
CA CYS A 121 -0.53 11.15 -9.14
C CYS A 121 -0.43 9.62 -9.22
N ASN A 122 0.12 8.97 -8.19
CA ASN A 122 0.22 7.51 -8.12
C ASN A 122 -1.18 6.88 -8.16
N TYR A 123 -2.12 7.42 -7.39
CA TYR A 123 -3.50 6.96 -7.37
C TYR A 123 -4.19 7.16 -8.72
N GLY A 124 -3.97 8.31 -9.38
CA GLY A 124 -4.46 8.60 -10.73
C GLY A 124 -3.92 7.62 -11.78
N TYR A 125 -2.63 7.32 -11.75
CA TYR A 125 -1.99 6.32 -12.61
C TYR A 125 -2.57 4.92 -12.38
N HIS A 126 -2.71 4.49 -11.13
CA HIS A 126 -3.20 3.16 -10.79
C HIS A 126 -4.62 2.91 -11.33
N ASN A 127 -5.54 3.86 -11.13
CA ASN A 127 -6.92 3.76 -11.64
C ASN A 127 -6.96 3.72 -13.18
N ALA A 128 -6.20 4.58 -13.85
CA ALA A 128 -6.14 4.59 -15.31
C ALA A 128 -5.53 3.29 -15.87
N ARG A 129 -4.53 2.71 -15.22
CA ARG A 129 -3.94 1.43 -15.59
C ARG A 129 -4.96 0.29 -15.56
N ILE A 130 -5.77 0.21 -14.49
CA ILE A 130 -6.85 -0.79 -14.39
C ILE A 130 -7.84 -0.62 -15.54
N ALA A 131 -8.24 0.61 -15.84
CA ALA A 131 -9.13 0.89 -16.95
C ALA A 131 -8.49 0.57 -18.32
N MET A 132 -7.22 0.87 -18.52
CA MET A 132 -6.49 0.49 -19.76
C MET A 132 -6.43 -1.03 -19.94
N MET A 133 -6.16 -1.77 -18.87
CA MET A 133 -6.12 -3.23 -18.92
C MET A 133 -7.47 -3.83 -19.38
N LYS A 134 -8.57 -3.30 -18.87
CA LYS A 134 -9.92 -3.72 -19.31
C LYS A 134 -10.21 -3.38 -20.78
N ASN A 135 -9.68 -2.27 -21.27
CA ASN A 135 -9.95 -1.81 -22.63
C ASN A 135 -9.05 -2.44 -23.70
N THR A 136 -7.85 -2.90 -23.32
CA THR A 136 -6.83 -3.41 -24.27
C THR A 136 -6.77 -4.92 -24.34
N LEU A 137 -7.30 -5.62 -23.32
CA LEU A 137 -7.24 -7.07 -23.25
C LEU A 137 -8.61 -7.69 -23.52
N SER A 138 -8.64 -8.82 -24.24
CA SER A 138 -9.87 -9.58 -24.45
C SER A 138 -10.42 -10.14 -23.13
N HIS A 139 -11.74 -10.31 -23.03
CA HIS A 139 -12.39 -10.79 -21.81
C HIS A 139 -11.79 -12.12 -21.30
N GLY A 140 -11.38 -13.02 -22.20
CA GLY A 140 -10.83 -14.33 -21.84
C GLY A 140 -9.51 -14.28 -21.07
N ILE A 141 -8.72 -13.20 -21.21
CA ILE A 141 -7.41 -13.06 -20.55
C ILE A 141 -7.39 -12.01 -19.43
N GLN A 142 -8.46 -11.23 -19.25
CA GLN A 142 -8.52 -10.17 -18.24
C GLN A 142 -8.36 -10.71 -16.81
N ASN A 143 -8.94 -11.85 -16.50
CA ASN A 143 -8.83 -12.48 -15.19
C ASN A 143 -7.39 -12.92 -14.91
N THR A 144 -6.73 -13.54 -15.91
CA THR A 144 -5.30 -13.91 -15.81
C THR A 144 -4.42 -12.68 -15.68
N ALA A 145 -4.68 -11.61 -16.45
CA ALA A 145 -3.96 -10.35 -16.34
C ALA A 145 -4.10 -9.72 -14.95
N THR A 146 -5.32 -9.70 -14.40
CA THR A 146 -5.59 -9.20 -13.05
C THR A 146 -4.85 -10.02 -11.99
N ALA A 147 -4.86 -11.35 -12.11
CA ALA A 147 -4.13 -12.23 -11.20
C ALA A 147 -2.61 -11.96 -11.25
N ARG A 148 -2.02 -11.78 -12.45
CA ARG A 148 -0.60 -11.44 -12.60
C ARG A 148 -0.23 -10.07 -12.04
N MET A 149 -1.11 -9.07 -12.22
CA MET A 149 -0.93 -7.75 -11.61
C MET A 149 -1.03 -7.80 -10.08
N SER A 150 -1.95 -8.60 -9.54
CA SER A 150 -2.01 -8.85 -8.09
C SER A 150 -0.75 -9.54 -7.57
N SER A 151 -0.24 -10.54 -8.31
CA SER A 151 1.04 -11.18 -7.98
C SER A 151 2.21 -10.20 -7.99
N LEU A 152 2.24 -9.24 -8.94
CA LEU A 152 3.24 -8.18 -8.97
C LEU A 152 3.15 -7.28 -7.73
N ASN A 153 1.93 -6.87 -7.34
CA ASN A 153 1.74 -6.05 -6.14
C ASN A 153 2.22 -6.80 -4.88
N SER A 154 1.81 -8.07 -4.70
CA SER A 154 2.27 -8.88 -3.57
C SER A 154 3.78 -9.12 -3.58
N PHE A 155 4.38 -9.32 -4.75
CA PHE A 155 5.83 -9.39 -4.90
C PHE A 155 6.51 -8.10 -4.46
N MET A 156 5.98 -6.93 -4.88
CA MET A 156 6.52 -5.63 -4.50
C MET A 156 6.32 -5.32 -3.02
N GLU A 157 5.20 -5.70 -2.43
CA GLU A 157 4.96 -5.56 -0.98
C GLU A 157 5.95 -6.39 -0.15
N THR A 158 6.36 -7.54 -0.67
CA THR A 158 7.25 -8.47 0.04
C THR A 158 8.73 -8.20 -0.26
N VAL A 159 9.10 -8.05 -1.53
CA VAL A 159 10.49 -7.92 -1.98
C VAL A 159 10.91 -6.46 -2.13
N GLY A 160 9.96 -5.56 -2.34
CA GLY A 160 10.21 -4.12 -2.49
C GLY A 160 11.03 -3.51 -1.35
N PRO A 161 10.71 -3.76 -0.07
CA PRO A 161 11.51 -3.29 1.06
C PRO A 161 12.96 -3.76 1.01
N VAL A 162 13.20 -5.02 0.62
CA VAL A 162 14.58 -5.57 0.47
C VAL A 162 15.34 -4.84 -0.62
N LEU A 163 14.70 -4.65 -1.79
CA LEU A 163 15.33 -3.93 -2.90
C LEU A 163 15.58 -2.45 -2.57
N SER A 164 14.64 -1.82 -1.87
CA SER A 164 14.78 -0.44 -1.41
C SER A 164 15.94 -0.31 -0.43
N GLY A 165 16.04 -1.25 0.52
CA GLY A 165 17.15 -1.32 1.45
C GLY A 165 18.49 -1.47 0.75
N ALA A 166 18.59 -2.37 -0.23
CA ALA A 166 19.82 -2.57 -1.00
C ALA A 166 20.26 -1.32 -1.77
N LEU A 167 19.32 -0.56 -2.34
CA LEU A 167 19.64 0.70 -3.03
C LEU A 167 20.10 1.81 -2.08
N MET A 168 19.58 1.84 -0.85
CA MET A 168 20.02 2.80 0.17
C MET A 168 21.48 2.59 0.60
N LEU A 169 22.07 1.41 0.32
CA LEU A 169 23.49 1.15 0.56
C LEU A 169 24.40 1.94 -0.40
N LEU A 170 23.90 2.38 -1.52
CA LEU A 170 24.69 2.88 -2.65
C LEU A 170 24.77 4.41 -2.72
N SER A 171 23.90 5.15 -2.00
CA SER A 171 23.74 6.58 -2.19
C SER A 171 23.25 7.32 -0.93
N ALA A 172 23.39 8.64 -0.90
CA ALA A 172 22.72 9.48 0.07
C ALA A 172 21.17 9.37 -0.08
N LEU A 173 20.43 9.62 1.00
CA LEU A 173 18.97 9.44 1.00
C LEU A 173 18.25 10.25 -0.10
N HIS A 174 18.71 11.47 -0.37
CA HIS A 174 18.10 12.32 -1.40
C HIS A 174 18.44 11.86 -2.83
N ASP A 175 19.56 11.17 -3.08
CA ASP A 175 19.90 10.60 -4.38
C ASP A 175 18.91 9.50 -4.80
N ILE A 176 18.23 8.88 -3.84
CA ILE A 176 17.17 7.90 -4.13
C ILE A 176 16.06 8.54 -4.96
N PHE A 177 15.79 9.84 -4.81
CA PHE A 177 14.83 10.55 -5.65
C PHE A 177 15.22 10.53 -7.14
N LEU A 178 16.52 10.56 -7.47
CA LEU A 178 16.98 10.41 -8.86
C LEU A 178 16.70 9.00 -9.39
N ALA A 179 16.91 7.97 -8.57
CA ALA A 179 16.57 6.59 -8.94
C ALA A 179 15.05 6.42 -9.14
N VAL A 180 14.24 7.00 -8.25
CA VAL A 180 12.77 7.05 -8.40
C VAL A 180 12.39 7.75 -9.71
N GLY A 181 13.00 8.90 -10.00
CA GLY A 181 12.77 9.64 -11.24
C GLY A 181 13.10 8.82 -12.50
N LEU A 182 14.23 8.11 -12.48
CA LEU A 182 14.63 7.22 -13.58
C LEU A 182 13.58 6.09 -13.80
N LEU A 183 13.13 5.44 -12.73
CA LEU A 183 12.11 4.39 -12.80
C LEU A 183 10.78 4.93 -13.37
N LEU A 184 10.37 6.12 -12.96
CA LEU A 184 9.16 6.78 -13.48
C LEU A 184 9.29 7.13 -14.98
N MET A 185 10.47 7.56 -15.42
CA MET A 185 10.73 7.81 -16.84
C MET A 185 10.77 6.51 -17.66
N LEU A 186 11.30 5.43 -17.11
CA LEU A 186 11.22 4.11 -17.75
C LEU A 186 9.75 3.63 -17.86
N ALA A 187 8.95 3.84 -16.82
CA ALA A 187 7.51 3.55 -16.86
C ALA A 187 6.79 4.38 -17.94
N TYR A 188 7.10 5.66 -18.03
CA TYR A 188 6.56 6.57 -19.04
C TYR A 188 6.92 6.11 -20.46
N TRP A 189 8.18 5.80 -20.70
CA TRP A 189 8.66 5.33 -21.99
C TRP A 189 8.03 4.01 -22.42
N GLN A 190 7.86 3.06 -21.49
CA GLN A 190 7.13 1.83 -21.77
C GLN A 190 5.67 2.12 -22.16
N LEU A 191 5.01 3.01 -21.44
CA LEU A 191 3.62 3.35 -21.69
C LEU A 191 3.42 4.08 -23.03
N GLN A 192 4.42 4.77 -23.54
CA GLN A 192 4.37 5.37 -24.89
C GLN A 192 4.14 4.34 -25.99
N ARG A 193 4.71 3.14 -25.83
CA ARG A 193 4.62 2.04 -26.80
C ARG A 193 3.26 1.36 -26.84
N LEU A 194 2.35 1.70 -25.91
CA LEU A 194 1.02 1.15 -25.85
C LEU A 194 0.13 1.81 -26.92
N GLU A 195 -0.34 1.03 -27.85
CA GLU A 195 -1.35 1.44 -28.81
C GLU A 195 -2.73 1.18 -28.21
N ILE A 196 -3.50 2.24 -27.98
CA ILE A 196 -4.88 2.14 -27.49
C ILE A 196 -5.79 2.66 -28.60
N THR A 197 -6.63 1.80 -29.12
CA THR A 197 -7.80 2.22 -29.87
C THR A 197 -8.72 2.96 -28.91
N SER A 198 -8.88 4.27 -29.11
CA SER A 198 -9.72 5.09 -28.24
C SER A 198 -11.17 4.62 -28.36
N THR A 199 -11.63 3.83 -27.40
CA THR A 199 -13.06 3.58 -27.23
C THR A 199 -13.67 4.86 -26.65
N PRO A 200 -14.74 5.39 -27.28
CA PRO A 200 -15.45 6.55 -26.73
C PRO A 200 -15.93 6.22 -25.31
N PRO A 201 -15.99 7.21 -24.42
CA PRO A 201 -16.48 7.00 -23.06
C PRO A 201 -17.89 6.41 -23.12
N ARG A 202 -18.08 5.23 -22.54
CA ARG A 202 -19.42 4.69 -22.34
C ARG A 202 -20.14 5.60 -21.35
N HIS A 203 -21.41 5.94 -21.65
CA HIS A 203 -22.30 6.52 -20.66
C HIS A 203 -22.37 5.59 -19.45
N HIS A 204 -21.72 5.97 -18.38
CA HIS A 204 -21.77 5.26 -17.12
C HIS A 204 -22.88 5.84 -16.24
N ASP A 205 -23.51 4.96 -15.48
CA ASP A 205 -24.40 5.34 -14.38
C ASP A 205 -23.72 6.38 -13.50
N SER A 206 -24.51 7.23 -12.88
CA SER A 206 -24.00 8.23 -11.93
C SER A 206 -23.04 7.57 -10.93
N VAL A 207 -21.85 8.14 -10.75
CA VAL A 207 -20.85 7.67 -9.78
C VAL A 207 -21.48 7.55 -8.39
N TRP A 208 -22.34 8.50 -8.02
CA TRP A 208 -23.10 8.44 -6.78
C TRP A 208 -24.03 7.22 -6.69
N ALA A 209 -24.66 6.83 -7.79
CA ALA A 209 -25.49 5.63 -7.83
C ALA A 209 -24.64 4.37 -7.62
N SER A 210 -23.49 4.28 -8.27
CA SER A 210 -22.55 3.15 -8.13
C SER A 210 -21.97 3.06 -6.71
N LEU A 211 -21.60 4.20 -6.12
CA LEU A 211 -21.13 4.27 -4.73
C LEU A 211 -22.23 3.88 -3.74
N LYS A 212 -23.43 4.44 -3.92
CA LYS A 212 -24.59 4.11 -3.06
C LYS A 212 -24.92 2.62 -3.13
N GLN A 213 -24.92 2.05 -4.32
CA GLN A 213 -25.16 0.61 -4.49
C GLN A 213 -24.06 -0.23 -3.83
N GLY A 214 -22.78 0.09 -4.06
CA GLY A 214 -21.67 -0.62 -3.42
C GLY A 214 -21.70 -0.50 -1.90
N TRP A 215 -22.07 0.67 -1.36
CA TRP A 215 -22.27 0.88 0.08
C TRP A 215 -23.41 0.05 0.63
N GLN A 216 -24.54 -0.01 -0.08
CA GLN A 216 -25.68 -0.84 0.32
C GLN A 216 -25.33 -2.33 0.35
N VAL A 217 -24.61 -2.82 -0.68
CA VAL A 217 -24.12 -4.19 -0.76
C VAL A 217 -23.14 -4.50 0.38
N LEU A 218 -22.19 -3.62 0.65
CA LEU A 218 -21.25 -3.77 1.76
C LEU A 218 -21.98 -3.80 3.11
N ARG A 219 -22.94 -2.90 3.33
CA ARG A 219 -23.68 -2.81 4.59
C ARG A 219 -24.61 -4.00 4.80
N ALA A 220 -25.12 -4.60 3.73
CA ALA A 220 -25.94 -5.80 3.79
C ALA A 220 -25.14 -7.02 4.28
N GLU A 221 -23.87 -7.09 3.92
CA GLU A 221 -22.95 -8.15 4.38
C GLU A 221 -22.30 -7.74 5.74
N ARG A 222 -22.93 -8.17 6.83
CA ARG A 222 -22.54 -7.77 8.18
C ARG A 222 -21.12 -8.17 8.56
N ASN A 223 -20.66 -9.34 8.13
CA ASN A 223 -19.32 -9.82 8.47
C ASN A 223 -18.28 -8.95 7.75
N MET A 224 -18.47 -8.63 6.44
CA MET A 224 -17.55 -7.75 5.74
C MET A 224 -17.53 -6.33 6.31
N SER A 225 -18.69 -5.81 6.74
CA SER A 225 -18.75 -4.52 7.42
C SER A 225 -17.95 -4.53 8.73
N THR A 226 -18.09 -5.60 9.53
CA THR A 226 -17.33 -5.77 10.78
C THR A 226 -15.83 -5.91 10.52
N ILE A 227 -15.44 -6.72 9.52
CA ILE A 227 -14.04 -6.86 9.08
C ILE A 227 -13.51 -5.51 8.59
N THR A 228 -14.30 -4.74 7.83
CA THR A 228 -13.88 -3.42 7.35
C THR A 228 -13.52 -2.47 8.49
N LEU A 229 -14.35 -2.39 9.54
CA LEU A 229 -14.06 -1.59 10.73
C LEU A 229 -12.79 -2.05 11.45
N ALA A 230 -12.61 -3.36 11.59
CA ALA A 230 -11.40 -3.91 12.18
C ALA A 230 -10.16 -3.55 11.35
N VAL A 231 -10.22 -3.69 10.03
CA VAL A 231 -9.09 -3.38 9.14
C VAL A 231 -8.72 -1.89 9.16
N MET A 232 -9.70 -0.98 9.33
CA MET A 232 -9.40 0.45 9.50
C MET A 232 -8.50 0.69 10.72
N LEU A 233 -8.75 0.01 11.83
CA LEU A 233 -7.95 0.11 13.07
C LEU A 233 -6.59 -0.60 12.91
N ILE A 234 -6.57 -1.81 12.37
CA ILE A 234 -5.35 -2.60 12.17
C ILE A 234 -4.36 -1.88 11.26
N ASN A 235 -4.83 -1.36 10.13
CA ASN A 235 -3.98 -0.60 9.21
C ASN A 235 -3.45 0.68 9.86
N THR A 236 -4.23 1.31 10.70
CA THR A 236 -3.81 2.52 11.41
C THR A 236 -2.75 2.21 12.46
N THR A 237 -2.95 1.19 13.31
CA THR A 237 -1.96 0.79 14.32
C THR A 237 -0.68 0.28 13.68
N GLY A 238 -0.79 -0.52 12.59
CA GLY A 238 0.36 -0.98 11.83
C GLY A 238 1.15 0.16 11.18
N ALA A 239 0.47 1.15 10.57
CA ALA A 239 1.13 2.31 9.98
C ALA A 239 1.81 3.21 11.04
N VAL A 240 1.15 3.40 12.19
CA VAL A 240 1.73 4.13 13.32
C VAL A 240 2.95 3.40 13.86
N PHE A 241 2.86 2.09 14.11
CA PHE A 241 4.01 1.31 14.53
C PHE A 241 5.16 1.41 13.53
N TRP A 242 4.89 1.23 12.24
CA TRP A 242 5.90 1.28 11.20
C TRP A 242 6.70 2.59 11.22
N ILE A 243 6.02 3.74 11.19
CA ILE A 243 6.71 5.03 11.16
C ILE A 243 7.48 5.32 12.45
N GLN A 244 6.89 4.96 13.60
CA GLN A 244 7.50 5.21 14.89
C GLN A 244 8.60 4.18 15.22
N ALA A 245 8.58 2.99 14.63
CA ALA A 245 9.67 2.04 14.70
C ALA A 245 10.89 2.49 13.88
N LEU A 246 10.66 3.17 12.74
CA LEU A 246 11.77 3.83 12.00
C LEU A 246 12.34 4.98 12.81
N PHE A 247 11.50 5.78 13.47
CA PHE A 247 11.97 6.82 14.40
C PHE A 247 12.77 6.22 15.56
N PHE A 248 12.26 5.15 16.18
CA PHE A 248 12.95 4.42 17.26
C PHE A 248 14.34 3.92 16.81
N ALA A 249 14.44 3.35 15.60
CA ALA A 249 15.70 2.90 15.03
C ALA A 249 16.72 4.04 14.88
N LYS A 250 16.26 5.22 14.46
CA LYS A 250 17.13 6.38 14.26
C LYS A 250 17.48 7.09 15.58
N SER A 251 16.49 7.32 16.47
CA SER A 251 16.65 8.17 17.66
C SER A 251 17.21 7.42 18.87
N GLU A 252 16.72 6.20 19.13
CA GLU A 252 17.09 5.43 20.34
C GLU A 252 18.25 4.47 20.07
N LEU A 253 18.25 3.82 18.89
CA LEU A 253 19.30 2.88 18.52
C LEU A 253 20.44 3.54 17.73
N ASN A 254 20.31 4.83 17.37
CA ASN A 254 21.27 5.60 16.59
C ASN A 254 21.72 4.93 15.28
N LEU A 255 20.80 4.18 14.65
CA LEU A 255 21.09 3.48 13.40
C LEU A 255 21.23 4.45 12.24
N ASN A 256 22.23 4.22 11.40
CA ASN A 256 22.33 4.93 10.12
C ASN A 256 21.26 4.43 9.12
N SER A 257 21.09 5.13 7.99
CA SER A 257 20.05 4.82 7.01
C SER A 257 20.22 3.45 6.35
N VAL A 258 21.47 2.98 6.27
CA VAL A 258 21.83 1.64 5.76
C VAL A 258 21.36 0.55 6.73
N GLU A 259 21.62 0.71 8.02
CA GLU A 259 21.20 -0.24 9.05
C GLU A 259 19.67 -0.30 9.15
N VAL A 260 18.99 0.83 9.06
CA VAL A 260 17.52 0.88 8.95
C VAL A 260 17.02 0.10 7.73
N SER A 261 17.74 0.14 6.62
CA SER A 261 17.40 -0.61 5.42
C SER A 261 17.43 -2.12 5.65
N TYR A 262 18.35 -2.64 6.46
CA TYR A 262 18.35 -4.06 6.85
C TYR A 262 17.12 -4.44 7.69
N LEU A 263 16.68 -3.54 8.60
CA LEU A 263 15.45 -3.75 9.36
C LEU A 263 14.24 -3.86 8.43
N VAL A 264 14.15 -2.96 7.47
CA VAL A 264 13.05 -2.96 6.49
C VAL A 264 13.12 -4.21 5.58
N ALA A 265 14.33 -4.64 5.21
CA ALA A 265 14.52 -5.89 4.48
C ALA A 265 14.03 -7.13 5.24
N ALA A 266 14.15 -7.13 6.57
CA ALA A 266 13.62 -8.22 7.41
C ALA A 266 12.09 -8.34 7.31
N SER A 267 11.37 -7.23 7.12
CA SER A 267 9.92 -7.30 6.86
C SER A 267 9.60 -8.05 5.56
N GLY A 268 10.40 -7.89 4.52
CA GLY A 268 10.27 -8.64 3.28
C GLY A 268 10.48 -10.14 3.49
N ILE A 269 11.48 -10.53 4.29
CA ILE A 269 11.73 -11.94 4.65
C ILE A 269 10.52 -12.50 5.41
N GLY A 270 9.99 -11.75 6.38
CA GLY A 270 8.76 -12.11 7.11
C GLY A 270 7.59 -12.33 6.17
N GLY A 271 7.35 -11.42 5.23
CA GLY A 271 6.32 -11.54 4.21
C GLY A 271 6.47 -12.81 3.35
N LEU A 272 7.69 -13.18 2.96
CA LEU A 272 7.95 -14.44 2.24
C LEU A 272 7.56 -15.66 3.09
N ILE A 273 8.01 -15.72 4.36
CA ILE A 273 7.67 -16.81 5.30
C ILE A 273 6.14 -16.91 5.44
N GLY A 274 5.45 -15.77 5.63
CA GLY A 274 3.99 -15.70 5.72
C GLY A 274 3.31 -16.25 4.46
N SER A 275 3.79 -15.86 3.28
CA SER A 275 3.17 -16.24 2.00
C SER A 275 3.25 -17.76 1.73
N PHE A 276 4.37 -18.40 2.03
CA PHE A 276 4.54 -19.84 1.82
C PHE A 276 3.72 -20.70 2.78
N SER A 277 3.40 -20.19 3.96
CA SER A 277 2.70 -20.94 5.00
C SER A 277 1.19 -20.66 5.05
N ALA A 278 0.73 -19.55 4.51
CA ALA A 278 -0.63 -19.05 4.66
C ALA A 278 -1.72 -20.04 4.23
N ASP A 279 -1.59 -20.66 3.06
CA ASP A 279 -2.58 -21.61 2.53
C ASP A 279 -2.72 -22.84 3.41
N LYS A 280 -1.61 -23.36 3.93
CA LYS A 280 -1.60 -24.54 4.82
C LYS A 280 -2.26 -24.19 6.16
N VAL A 281 -1.91 -23.04 6.72
CA VAL A 281 -2.45 -22.58 8.00
C VAL A 281 -3.95 -22.29 7.90
N ARG A 282 -4.38 -21.60 6.82
CA ARG A 282 -5.81 -21.30 6.58
C ARG A 282 -6.65 -22.58 6.47
N ARG A 283 -6.18 -23.60 5.73
CA ARG A 283 -6.93 -24.87 5.59
C ARG A 283 -7.12 -25.60 6.91
N ASN A 284 -6.19 -25.46 7.85
CA ASN A 284 -6.24 -26.16 9.14
C ASN A 284 -7.08 -25.41 10.18
N ILE A 285 -7.02 -24.08 10.21
CA ILE A 285 -7.63 -23.25 11.26
C ILE A 285 -8.99 -22.70 10.81
N GLY A 286 -9.20 -22.45 9.53
CA GLY A 286 -10.36 -21.75 8.98
C GLY A 286 -10.14 -20.25 8.88
N LEU A 287 -10.94 -19.56 8.07
CA LEU A 287 -10.74 -18.16 7.72
C LEU A 287 -10.95 -17.21 8.91
N GLY A 288 -12.09 -17.31 9.58
CA GLY A 288 -12.43 -16.39 10.68
C GLY A 288 -11.50 -16.53 11.89
N PRO A 289 -11.29 -17.76 12.43
CA PRO A 289 -10.36 -17.97 13.51
C PRO A 289 -8.92 -17.56 13.18
N LEU A 290 -8.45 -17.83 11.92
CA LEU A 290 -7.11 -17.41 11.49
C LEU A 290 -6.99 -15.90 11.42
N LEU A 291 -8.00 -15.21 10.91
CA LEU A 291 -8.03 -13.75 10.86
C LEU A 291 -7.87 -13.15 12.26
N ILE A 292 -8.65 -13.65 13.23
CA ILE A 292 -8.62 -13.16 14.62
C ILE A 292 -7.28 -13.46 15.29
N LEU A 293 -6.80 -14.69 15.12
CA LEU A 293 -5.52 -15.13 15.70
C LEU A 293 -4.35 -14.32 15.11
N SER A 294 -4.35 -14.09 13.80
CA SER A 294 -3.29 -13.31 13.17
C SER A 294 -3.27 -11.86 13.65
N ILE A 295 -4.42 -11.22 13.83
CA ILE A 295 -4.51 -9.86 14.39
C ILE A 295 -3.96 -9.82 15.83
N ALA A 296 -4.32 -10.80 16.66
CA ALA A 296 -3.82 -10.88 18.04
C ALA A 296 -2.30 -11.15 18.10
N LEU A 297 -1.80 -12.05 17.25
CA LEU A 297 -0.36 -12.34 17.17
C LEU A 297 0.45 -11.18 16.57
N GLU A 298 -0.10 -10.47 15.60
CA GLU A 298 0.51 -9.26 15.04
C GLU A 298 0.67 -8.18 16.11
N ALA A 299 -0.35 -8.01 16.98
CA ALA A 299 -0.27 -7.08 18.11
C ALA A 299 0.93 -7.36 19.02
N VAL A 300 1.24 -8.63 19.30
CA VAL A 300 2.42 -9.01 20.11
C VAL A 300 3.71 -8.45 19.49
N GLY A 301 3.78 -8.38 18.16
CA GLY A 301 4.92 -7.79 17.45
C GLY A 301 5.25 -6.36 17.86
N PHE A 302 4.26 -5.57 18.28
CA PHE A 302 4.47 -4.18 18.73
C PHE A 302 5.20 -4.10 20.08
N LEU A 303 5.17 -5.16 20.90
CA LEU A 303 5.84 -5.23 22.19
C LEU A 303 7.26 -5.78 22.11
N ILE A 304 7.62 -6.48 21.03
CA ILE A 304 8.94 -7.14 20.90
C ILE A 304 10.11 -6.13 21.07
N PRO A 305 10.08 -4.91 20.47
CA PRO A 305 11.16 -3.93 20.66
C PRO A 305 11.29 -3.43 22.10
N LEU A 306 10.25 -3.60 22.93
CA LEU A 306 10.23 -3.12 24.31
C LEU A 306 10.88 -4.12 25.29
N ILE A 307 11.09 -5.38 24.90
CA ILE A 307 11.73 -6.40 25.77
C ILE A 307 13.17 -5.97 26.06
N THR A 308 13.92 -5.64 25.02
CA THR A 308 15.24 -5.02 25.09
C THR A 308 15.38 -4.12 23.87
N PRO A 309 15.60 -2.81 24.03
CA PRO A 309 15.82 -1.90 22.92
C PRO A 309 17.10 -2.29 22.15
N SER A 310 16.95 -3.00 21.05
CA SER A 310 18.07 -3.48 20.25
C SER A 310 17.68 -3.65 18.76
N VAL A 311 18.70 -3.66 17.91
CA VAL A 311 18.54 -3.95 16.49
C VAL A 311 17.90 -5.33 16.27
N VAL A 312 18.27 -6.31 17.10
CA VAL A 312 17.79 -7.69 16.99
C VAL A 312 16.28 -7.77 17.27
N THR A 313 15.82 -7.19 18.38
CA THR A 313 14.39 -7.21 18.74
C THR A 313 13.56 -6.44 17.73
N LEU A 314 14.06 -5.32 17.22
CA LEU A 314 13.38 -4.56 16.16
C LEU A 314 13.31 -5.34 14.85
N THR A 315 14.39 -6.03 14.45
CA THR A 315 14.42 -6.92 13.29
C THR A 315 13.40 -8.05 13.40
N ILE A 316 13.34 -8.69 14.58
CA ILE A 316 12.36 -9.74 14.86
C ILE A 316 10.93 -9.17 14.78
N ALA A 317 10.67 -7.98 15.32
CA ALA A 317 9.38 -7.32 15.25
C ALA A 317 8.93 -7.08 13.79
N PHE A 318 9.80 -6.51 12.94
CA PHE A 318 9.50 -6.28 11.53
C PHE A 318 9.21 -7.59 10.78
N CYS A 319 10.02 -8.62 11.00
CA CYS A 319 9.82 -9.94 10.40
C CYS A 319 8.51 -10.58 10.88
N TRP A 320 8.24 -10.56 12.18
CA TRP A 320 7.04 -11.11 12.81
C TRP A 320 5.76 -10.45 12.29
N ILE A 321 5.69 -9.12 12.38
CA ILE A 321 4.52 -8.34 11.97
C ILE A 321 4.20 -8.60 10.49
N SER A 322 5.21 -8.60 9.63
CA SER A 322 5.01 -8.86 8.19
C SER A 322 4.57 -10.30 7.92
N ALA A 323 5.15 -11.29 8.60
CA ALA A 323 4.77 -12.69 8.42
C ALA A 323 3.32 -12.94 8.85
N ILE A 324 2.95 -12.44 10.03
CA ILE A 324 1.61 -12.65 10.61
C ILE A 324 0.57 -11.75 9.93
N GLY A 325 0.90 -10.49 9.62
CA GLY A 325 0.02 -9.56 8.93
C GLY A 325 -0.40 -10.04 7.54
N LEU A 326 0.44 -10.87 6.89
CA LEU A 326 0.07 -11.47 5.61
C LEU A 326 -1.07 -12.48 5.74
N TYR A 327 -1.17 -13.22 6.86
CA TYR A 327 -2.32 -14.13 7.09
C TYR A 327 -3.63 -13.36 7.19
N SER A 328 -3.66 -12.26 7.96
CA SER A 328 -4.85 -11.40 8.05
C SER A 328 -5.24 -10.83 6.68
N SER A 329 -4.26 -10.35 5.91
CA SER A 329 -4.47 -9.83 4.55
C SER A 329 -5.08 -10.89 3.63
N ILE A 330 -4.55 -12.10 3.58
CA ILE A 330 -5.06 -13.20 2.75
C ILE A 330 -6.50 -13.56 3.17
N CYS A 331 -6.79 -13.64 4.47
CA CYS A 331 -8.14 -13.92 4.97
C CYS A 331 -9.13 -12.84 4.52
N ILE A 332 -8.77 -11.55 4.64
CA ILE A 332 -9.63 -10.42 4.25
C ILE A 332 -9.92 -10.45 2.74
N TRP A 333 -8.88 -10.66 1.92
CA TRP A 333 -9.01 -10.72 0.46
C TRP A 333 -9.84 -11.93 0.01
N SER A 334 -9.62 -13.11 0.62
CA SER A 334 -10.38 -14.32 0.31
C SER A 334 -11.84 -14.17 0.69
N TYR A 335 -12.13 -13.71 1.92
CA TYR A 335 -13.51 -13.50 2.36
C TYR A 335 -14.26 -12.55 1.43
N ARG A 336 -13.63 -11.46 1.01
CA ARG A 336 -14.24 -10.53 0.07
C ARG A 336 -14.58 -11.19 -1.28
N GLN A 337 -13.73 -12.09 -1.78
CA GLN A 337 -13.99 -12.81 -3.02
C GLN A 337 -15.10 -13.86 -2.87
N GLU A 338 -15.20 -14.49 -1.69
CA GLU A 338 -16.21 -15.53 -1.39
C GLU A 338 -17.57 -14.93 -1.06
N ALA A 339 -17.61 -13.76 -0.41
CA ALA A 339 -18.84 -13.14 0.09
C ALA A 339 -19.64 -12.35 -0.96
N PHE A 340 -19.02 -11.96 -2.09
CA PHE A 340 -19.67 -11.12 -3.08
C PHE A 340 -19.62 -11.72 -4.47
N GLU A 341 -20.75 -11.59 -5.20
CA GLU A 341 -20.81 -11.93 -6.60
C GLU A 341 -19.87 -11.06 -7.45
N GLU A 342 -19.39 -11.61 -8.57
CA GLU A 342 -18.41 -10.97 -9.45
C GLU A 342 -18.84 -9.55 -9.91
N GLN A 343 -20.14 -9.34 -10.14
CA GLN A 343 -20.71 -8.04 -10.55
C GLN A 343 -20.57 -6.94 -9.47
N HIS A 344 -20.52 -7.30 -8.19
CA HIS A 344 -20.41 -6.37 -7.05
C HIS A 344 -18.99 -6.25 -6.52
N LEU A 345 -18.14 -7.25 -6.80
CA LEU A 345 -16.79 -7.35 -6.23
C LEU A 345 -15.94 -6.10 -6.47
N GLY A 346 -15.97 -5.55 -7.69
CA GLY A 346 -15.19 -4.35 -8.03
C GLY A 346 -15.65 -3.10 -7.26
N ARG A 347 -16.96 -2.91 -7.06
CA ARG A 347 -17.53 -1.77 -6.30
C ARG A 347 -17.21 -1.89 -4.82
N VAL A 348 -17.41 -3.07 -4.25
CA VAL A 348 -17.08 -3.35 -2.84
C VAL A 348 -15.56 -3.21 -2.59
N ALA A 349 -14.73 -3.72 -3.50
CA ALA A 349 -13.27 -3.60 -3.39
C ALA A 349 -12.80 -2.14 -3.41
N GLY A 350 -13.41 -1.29 -4.25
CA GLY A 350 -13.09 0.14 -4.28
C GLY A 350 -13.46 0.85 -2.97
N ILE A 351 -14.66 0.59 -2.45
CA ILE A 351 -15.14 1.21 -1.20
C ILE A 351 -14.32 0.72 0.00
N THR A 352 -14.16 -0.59 0.16
CA THR A 352 -13.39 -1.16 1.27
C THR A 352 -11.92 -0.75 1.21
N GLY A 353 -11.32 -0.68 0.00
CA GLY A 353 -9.93 -0.21 -0.17
C GLY A 353 -9.72 1.24 0.28
N SER A 354 -10.71 2.12 0.09
CA SER A 354 -10.70 3.50 0.61
C SER A 354 -10.93 3.53 2.13
N LEU A 355 -11.92 2.78 2.62
CA LEU A 355 -12.24 2.71 4.05
C LEU A 355 -11.08 2.15 4.87
N PHE A 356 -10.37 1.13 4.39
CA PHE A 356 -9.23 0.52 5.07
C PHE A 356 -8.12 1.51 5.42
N LYS A 357 -8.07 2.65 4.72
CA LYS A 357 -7.05 3.70 4.92
C LYS A 357 -7.62 4.96 5.60
N LEU A 358 -8.90 4.96 5.95
CA LEU A 358 -9.61 6.18 6.40
C LEU A 358 -8.99 6.80 7.65
N PHE A 359 -8.60 5.98 8.63
CA PHE A 359 -8.05 6.46 9.89
C PHE A 359 -6.53 6.66 9.88
N MET A 360 -5.83 6.16 8.85
CA MET A 360 -4.37 6.23 8.78
C MET A 360 -3.81 7.67 8.85
N PRO A 361 -4.32 8.67 8.11
CA PRO A 361 -3.81 10.04 8.22
C PRO A 361 -3.91 10.59 9.63
N PHE A 362 -5.02 10.34 10.31
CA PHE A 362 -5.25 10.83 11.69
C PHE A 362 -4.34 10.13 12.70
N GLY A 363 -4.23 8.80 12.60
CA GLY A 363 -3.33 8.02 13.45
C GLY A 363 -1.87 8.41 13.27
N LEU A 364 -1.43 8.59 12.02
CA LEU A 364 -0.06 9.00 11.70
C LEU A 364 0.23 10.43 12.21
N ALA A 365 -0.64 11.40 11.95
CA ALA A 365 -0.48 12.77 12.47
C ALA A 365 -0.44 12.78 14.00
N GLY A 366 -1.36 12.05 14.65
CA GLY A 366 -1.42 11.98 16.12
C GLY A 366 -0.27 11.21 16.74
N SER A 367 0.35 10.27 16.01
CA SER A 367 1.38 9.38 16.57
C SER A 367 2.63 10.14 17.03
N GLY A 368 3.10 11.11 16.25
CA GLY A 368 4.25 11.92 16.61
C GLY A 368 3.99 12.79 17.85
N TYR A 369 2.81 13.38 17.93
CA TYR A 369 2.36 14.13 19.12
C TYR A 369 2.32 13.21 20.36
N LEU A 370 1.78 11.99 20.22
CA LEU A 370 1.74 11.03 21.32
C LEU A 370 3.15 10.60 21.75
N VAL A 371 4.08 10.37 20.83
CA VAL A 371 5.47 10.06 21.18
C VAL A 371 6.07 11.13 22.07
N THR A 372 5.85 12.43 21.75
CA THR A 372 6.39 13.55 22.54
C THR A 372 5.80 13.63 23.94
N HIS A 373 4.53 13.24 24.14
CA HIS A 373 3.82 13.41 25.41
C HIS A 373 3.82 12.17 26.29
N ILE A 374 3.69 10.99 25.71
CA ILE A 374 3.60 9.73 26.47
C ILE A 374 4.80 8.79 26.23
N GLY A 375 5.68 9.11 25.28
CA GLY A 375 6.84 8.30 24.91
C GLY A 375 6.53 7.14 23.95
N LEU A 376 7.57 6.63 23.29
CA LEU A 376 7.47 5.53 22.32
C LEU A 376 6.94 4.24 22.95
N THR A 377 7.41 3.89 24.14
CA THR A 377 6.96 2.68 24.86
C THR A 377 5.45 2.67 25.05
N ASN A 378 4.89 3.76 25.57
CA ASN A 378 3.45 3.84 25.81
C ASN A 378 2.65 3.86 24.51
N LEU A 379 3.19 4.44 23.44
CA LEU A 379 2.56 4.39 22.11
C LEU A 379 2.49 2.97 21.56
N PHE A 380 3.58 2.18 21.67
CA PHE A 380 3.57 0.79 21.22
C PHE A 380 2.63 -0.08 22.05
N VAL A 381 2.56 0.14 23.36
CA VAL A 381 1.56 -0.50 24.24
C VAL A 381 0.13 -0.09 23.84
N LEU A 382 -0.10 1.17 23.51
CA LEU A 382 -1.40 1.65 23.02
C LEU A 382 -1.79 0.94 21.71
N CYS A 383 -0.88 0.85 20.74
CA CYS A 383 -1.12 0.11 19.50
C CYS A 383 -1.43 -1.37 19.78
N PHE A 384 -0.68 -2.01 20.67
CA PHE A 384 -0.96 -3.38 21.12
C PHE A 384 -2.37 -3.52 21.70
N CYS A 385 -2.75 -2.67 22.65
CA CYS A 385 -4.07 -2.72 23.29
C CYS A 385 -5.20 -2.49 22.28
N LEU A 386 -5.06 -1.52 21.37
CA LEU A 386 -6.06 -1.25 20.33
C LEU A 386 -6.21 -2.42 19.36
N GLN A 387 -5.12 -3.06 18.97
CA GLN A 387 -5.18 -4.19 18.05
C GLN A 387 -5.71 -5.46 18.75
N LEU A 388 -5.33 -5.69 20.01
CA LEU A 388 -5.85 -6.81 20.80
C LEU A 388 -7.36 -6.65 21.10
N THR A 389 -7.82 -5.44 21.44
CA THR A 389 -9.26 -5.16 21.59
C THR A 389 -10.03 -5.35 20.29
N THR A 390 -9.41 -5.03 19.15
CA THR A 390 -9.98 -5.28 17.81
C THR A 390 -10.11 -6.80 17.55
N ALA A 391 -9.09 -7.58 17.88
CA ALA A 391 -9.14 -9.05 17.78
C ALA A 391 -10.23 -9.63 18.70
N PHE A 392 -10.34 -9.14 19.94
CA PHE A 392 -11.38 -9.54 20.88
C PHE A 392 -12.79 -9.18 20.38
N ALA A 393 -12.99 -7.98 19.83
CA ALA A 393 -14.26 -7.58 19.24
C ALA A 393 -14.67 -8.49 18.07
N LEU A 394 -13.71 -8.87 17.21
CA LEU A 394 -13.95 -9.85 16.15
C LEU A 394 -14.28 -11.23 16.71
N TRP A 395 -13.63 -11.66 17.79
CA TRP A 395 -13.93 -12.93 18.47
C TRP A 395 -15.35 -12.96 19.02
N CYS A 396 -15.83 -11.85 19.55
CA CYS A 396 -17.21 -11.72 20.03
C CYS A 396 -18.24 -11.61 18.90
N SER A 397 -17.80 -11.38 17.67
CA SER A 397 -18.66 -11.24 16.48
C SER A 397 -18.93 -12.60 15.79
N ARG A 398 -19.77 -12.55 14.75
CA ARG A 398 -20.02 -13.72 13.88
C ARG A 398 -18.83 -14.12 13.03
N VAL A 399 -17.82 -13.26 12.90
CA VAL A 399 -16.62 -13.50 12.09
C VAL A 399 -15.87 -14.75 12.53
N ARG A 400 -15.86 -15.08 13.81
CA ARG A 400 -15.20 -16.31 14.35
C ARG A 400 -15.73 -17.61 13.76
N HIS A 401 -16.95 -17.61 13.20
CA HIS A 401 -17.60 -18.80 12.67
C HIS A 401 -17.41 -18.96 11.14
N ILE A 402 -16.71 -18.03 10.49
CA ILE A 402 -16.39 -18.13 9.07
C ILE A 402 -15.33 -19.23 8.88
N ARG A 403 -15.66 -20.23 8.07
CA ARG A 403 -14.78 -21.37 7.78
C ARG A 403 -13.93 -21.15 6.52
#